data_1acef9113be6fd7ff565f737d55f9e87
#
_entry.id   1acef9113be6fd7ff565f737d55f9e87
#
_cell.length_a   1.000
_cell.length_b   1.000
_cell.length_c   1.000
_cell.angle_alpha   90.00
_cell.angle_beta   90.00
_cell.angle_gamma   90.00
#
_symmetry.space_group_name_H-M   'P 1'
#
loop_
_entity.id
_entity.type
_entity.pdbx_description
1 polymer ?
#
loop_
_entity_poly.entity_id
_entity_poly.type
_entity_poly.pdbx_seq_one_letter_code
_entity_poly.pdbx_strand_id
1 'polypeptide(L)'
;GRVMNLMSELRKDNTGLNLKNIFIGAEGTLGIITATVLRLHPKPLAYVTAMVGLKDLTESLSLLNRLQNETGGSVEAFEFMPRRYIERHLEKKEGSSEPFSEPHDVNILLEVATTRASDLEQDDDGTPKLRSIIETALMDMIEDGSAQDAVIAQNESQRRTMWERRES
;
A
#
# COMPACT_ATOMS: atom_id res chain seq x y z
N GLY A 1 -35.61 -17.00 6.25
CA GLY A 1 -34.65 -16.01 6.72
C GLY A 1 -35.31 -14.96 7.63
N ARG A 2 -34.64 -14.65 8.70
CA ARG A 2 -35.05 -13.55 9.60
C ARG A 2 -34.16 -12.35 9.29
N VAL A 3 -34.74 -11.15 9.27
CA VAL A 3 -33.98 -9.90 9.11
C VAL A 3 -33.49 -9.41 10.48
N MET A 4 -32.22 -9.14 10.61
CA MET A 4 -31.63 -8.53 11.78
C MET A 4 -31.17 -7.09 11.42
N ASN A 5 -31.72 -6.09 12.10
CA ASN A 5 -31.24 -4.71 11.95
C ASN A 5 -30.12 -4.46 12.97
N LEU A 6 -28.88 -4.47 12.50
CA LEU A 6 -27.65 -4.22 13.28
C LEU A 6 -26.97 -2.90 12.90
N MET A 7 -27.63 -2.05 12.11
CA MET A 7 -27.09 -0.77 11.67
C MET A 7 -27.05 0.23 12.82
N SER A 8 -25.95 0.97 12.95
CA SER A 8 -25.78 2.05 13.89
C SER A 8 -24.91 3.15 13.26
N GLU A 9 -25.31 4.39 13.41
CA GLU A 9 -24.54 5.57 13.00
C GLU A 9 -23.60 6.09 14.11
N LEU A 10 -23.67 5.46 15.28
CA LEU A 10 -22.83 5.86 16.41
C LEU A 10 -21.37 5.51 16.14
N ARG A 11 -20.48 6.47 16.33
CA ARG A 11 -19.01 6.27 16.21
C ARG A 11 -18.48 5.30 17.26
N LYS A 12 -19.11 5.28 18.44
CA LYS A 12 -18.79 4.40 19.55
C LYS A 12 -20.10 3.81 20.08
N ASP A 13 -20.18 2.49 20.02
CA ASP A 13 -21.29 1.71 20.58
C ASP A 13 -20.71 0.55 21.42
N ASN A 14 -20.81 0.68 22.73
CA ASN A 14 -20.31 -0.31 23.69
C ASN A 14 -21.47 -1.08 24.33
N THR A 15 -22.65 -1.07 23.74
CA THR A 15 -23.91 -1.65 24.27
C THR A 15 -23.99 -3.13 23.96
N GLY A 16 -23.25 -3.97 24.69
CA GLY A 16 -23.28 -5.41 24.54
C GLY A 16 -22.37 -5.97 23.42
N LEU A 17 -22.69 -7.18 22.95
CA LEU A 17 -21.91 -7.87 21.93
C LEU A 17 -22.14 -7.23 20.56
N ASN A 18 -21.04 -6.97 19.84
CA ASN A 18 -21.07 -6.44 18.49
C ASN A 18 -21.37 -7.57 17.48
N LEU A 19 -22.65 -7.93 17.33
CA LEU A 19 -23.08 -9.06 16.51
C LEU A 19 -22.76 -8.88 15.01
N LYS A 20 -22.63 -7.63 14.50
CA LYS A 20 -22.26 -7.40 13.10
C LYS A 20 -20.90 -8.01 12.74
N ASN A 21 -19.96 -8.07 13.70
CA ASN A 21 -18.64 -8.64 13.47
C ASN A 21 -18.64 -10.17 13.26
N ILE A 22 -19.74 -10.84 13.58
CA ILE A 22 -19.92 -12.28 13.28
C ILE A 22 -20.17 -12.46 11.76
N PHE A 23 -20.85 -11.51 11.13
CA PHE A 23 -21.22 -11.58 9.71
C PHE A 23 -20.13 -11.00 8.79
N ILE A 24 -19.36 -10.03 9.28
CA ILE A 24 -18.24 -9.44 8.52
C ILE A 24 -17.16 -10.52 8.36
N GLY A 25 -16.79 -10.84 7.11
CA GLY A 25 -15.83 -11.89 6.79
C GLY A 25 -16.40 -13.33 6.81
N ALA A 26 -17.68 -13.50 7.03
CA ALA A 26 -18.33 -14.83 7.01
C ALA A 26 -18.58 -15.41 5.60
N GLU A 27 -18.25 -14.67 4.55
CA GLU A 27 -18.36 -15.09 3.14
C GLU A 27 -19.75 -15.68 2.77
N GLY A 28 -20.81 -15.14 3.37
CA GLY A 28 -22.18 -15.59 3.15
C GLY A 28 -22.60 -16.84 3.90
N THR A 29 -21.71 -17.50 4.66
CA THR A 29 -22.00 -18.76 5.36
C THR A 29 -22.98 -18.61 6.52
N LEU A 30 -23.01 -17.45 7.18
CA LEU A 30 -23.87 -17.17 8.34
C LEU A 30 -25.07 -16.30 7.98
N GLY A 31 -25.05 -15.61 6.86
CA GLY A 31 -26.12 -14.75 6.41
C GLY A 31 -25.72 -13.84 5.25
N ILE A 32 -26.70 -13.10 4.74
CA ILE A 32 -26.50 -12.14 3.64
C ILE A 32 -26.61 -10.73 4.20
N ILE A 33 -25.58 -9.91 3.96
CA ILE A 33 -25.56 -8.49 4.31
C ILE A 33 -26.28 -7.73 3.20
N THR A 34 -27.40 -7.09 3.51
CA THR A 34 -28.25 -6.38 2.54
C THR A 34 -28.12 -4.87 2.62
N ALA A 35 -27.64 -4.34 3.75
CA ALA A 35 -27.41 -2.90 3.95
C ALA A 35 -26.28 -2.68 4.95
N THR A 36 -25.53 -1.59 4.79
CA THR A 36 -24.41 -1.23 5.65
C THR A 36 -24.37 0.27 5.94
N VAL A 37 -23.88 0.63 7.13
CA VAL A 37 -23.44 1.98 7.46
C VAL A 37 -21.92 1.98 7.44
N LEU A 38 -21.33 2.77 6.53
CA LEU A 38 -19.89 2.82 6.30
C LEU A 38 -19.30 4.11 6.87
N ARG A 39 -18.14 3.99 7.52
CA ARG A 39 -17.34 5.15 7.88
C ARG A 39 -16.59 5.63 6.65
N LEU A 40 -16.75 6.90 6.32
CA LEU A 40 -16.01 7.54 5.23
C LEU A 40 -14.69 8.11 5.75
N HIS A 41 -13.67 8.05 4.92
CA HIS A 41 -12.38 8.67 5.11
C HIS A 41 -12.13 9.72 4.02
N PRO A 42 -11.40 10.82 4.31
CA PRO A 42 -11.00 11.77 3.29
C PRO A 42 -10.24 11.07 2.17
N LYS A 43 -10.53 11.43 0.93
CA LYS A 43 -9.74 10.96 -0.21
C LYS A 43 -8.32 11.54 -0.11
N PRO A 44 -7.27 10.73 -0.28
CA PRO A 44 -5.91 11.24 -0.35
C PRO A 44 -5.74 12.31 -1.43
N LEU A 45 -4.93 13.31 -1.12
CA LEU A 45 -4.57 14.40 -2.03
C LEU A 45 -3.47 13.98 -3.00
N ALA A 46 -2.56 13.11 -2.55
CA ALA A 46 -1.48 12.56 -3.38
C ALA A 46 -1.08 11.16 -2.92
N TYR A 47 -0.42 10.47 -3.84
CA TYR A 47 0.19 9.15 -3.64
C TYR A 47 1.64 9.18 -4.12
N VAL A 48 2.50 8.45 -3.42
CA VAL A 48 3.84 8.08 -3.87
C VAL A 48 3.90 6.57 -3.86
N THR A 49 4.07 5.98 -5.03
CA THR A 49 4.12 4.52 -5.22
C THR A 49 5.49 4.12 -5.68
N ALA A 50 6.06 3.09 -5.09
CA ALA A 50 7.37 2.57 -5.45
C ALA A 50 7.42 1.05 -5.45
N MET A 51 8.33 0.51 -6.25
CA MET A 51 8.82 -0.86 -6.18
C MET A 51 10.21 -0.84 -5.57
N VAL A 52 10.48 -1.72 -4.61
CA VAL A 52 11.78 -1.82 -3.93
C VAL A 52 12.27 -3.27 -3.97
N GLY A 53 13.48 -3.47 -4.48
CA GLY A 53 14.21 -4.73 -4.41
C GLY A 53 15.02 -4.80 -3.12
N LEU A 54 14.79 -5.81 -2.29
CA LEU A 54 15.49 -5.98 -1.03
C LEU A 54 16.42 -7.19 -1.07
N LYS A 55 17.46 -7.13 -0.23
CA LYS A 55 18.43 -8.21 -0.08
C LYS A 55 17.81 -9.47 0.51
N ASP A 56 16.98 -9.30 1.52
CA ASP A 56 16.23 -10.38 2.15
C ASP A 56 14.92 -9.86 2.77
N LEU A 57 14.07 -10.79 3.22
CA LEU A 57 12.74 -10.44 3.74
C LEU A 57 12.80 -9.71 5.09
N THR A 58 13.88 -9.85 5.86
CA THR A 58 14.01 -9.15 7.16
C THR A 58 14.14 -7.65 6.98
N GLU A 59 14.75 -7.21 5.88
CA GLU A 59 14.86 -5.79 5.53
C GLU A 59 13.49 -5.14 5.22
N SER A 60 12.47 -5.94 4.93
CA SER A 60 11.13 -5.40 4.70
C SER A 60 10.53 -4.72 5.92
N LEU A 61 10.83 -5.22 7.12
CA LEU A 61 10.38 -4.60 8.37
C LEU A 61 11.15 -3.29 8.63
N SER A 62 12.44 -3.25 8.34
CA SER A 62 13.27 -2.04 8.44
C SER A 62 12.72 -0.95 7.52
N LEU A 63 12.44 -1.29 6.26
CA LEU A 63 11.83 -0.40 5.29
C LEU A 63 10.46 0.11 5.76
N LEU A 64 9.56 -0.79 6.18
CA LEU A 64 8.23 -0.41 6.65
C LEU A 64 8.30 0.54 7.85
N ASN A 65 9.09 0.18 8.87
CA ASN A 65 9.24 0.99 10.08
C ASN A 65 9.81 2.37 9.77
N ARG A 66 10.80 2.44 8.90
CA ARG A 66 11.37 3.70 8.46
C ARG A 66 10.33 4.59 7.80
N LEU A 67 9.64 4.07 6.79
CA LEU A 67 8.59 4.82 6.09
C LEU A 67 7.46 5.25 7.02
N GLN A 68 7.01 4.39 7.92
CA GLN A 68 5.99 4.73 8.93
C GLN A 68 6.43 5.89 9.81
N ASN A 69 7.68 5.89 10.27
CA ASN A 69 8.22 6.94 11.13
C ASN A 69 8.35 8.27 10.38
N GLU A 70 8.92 8.27 9.18
CA GLU A 70 9.20 9.48 8.41
C GLU A 70 7.92 10.11 7.82
N THR A 71 6.91 9.29 7.53
CA THR A 71 5.62 9.78 6.97
C THR A 71 4.52 9.98 8.01
N GLY A 72 4.82 9.71 9.30
CA GLY A 72 3.82 9.80 10.37
C GLY A 72 2.68 8.80 10.21
N GLY A 73 2.98 7.60 9.72
CA GLY A 73 2.01 6.51 9.56
C GLY A 73 1.17 6.56 8.28
N SER A 74 1.65 7.22 7.25
CA SER A 74 0.91 7.42 5.99
C SER A 74 1.13 6.30 4.95
N VAL A 75 1.70 5.16 5.34
CA VAL A 75 1.83 3.98 4.46
C VAL A 75 0.47 3.31 4.32
N GLU A 76 -0.10 3.33 3.11
CA GLU A 76 -1.42 2.78 2.78
C GLU A 76 -1.32 1.34 2.26
N ALA A 77 -0.24 1.01 1.56
CA ALA A 77 0.01 -0.34 1.06
C ALA A 77 1.48 -0.73 1.19
N PHE A 78 1.69 -2.00 1.50
CA PHE A 78 3.01 -2.60 1.61
C PHE A 78 2.89 -4.09 1.26
N GLU A 79 3.20 -4.44 0.02
CA GLU A 79 2.92 -5.75 -0.56
C GLU A 79 4.21 -6.49 -0.90
N PHE A 80 4.38 -7.66 -0.33
CA PHE A 80 5.50 -8.54 -0.65
C PHE A 80 5.19 -9.39 -1.90
N MET A 81 6.09 -9.33 -2.86
CA MET A 81 6.06 -10.15 -4.08
C MET A 81 7.38 -10.91 -4.22
N PRO A 82 7.41 -12.23 -3.95
CA PRO A 82 8.60 -13.04 -4.18
C PRO A 82 8.93 -13.11 -5.68
N ARG A 83 10.18 -13.43 -6.03
CA ARG A 83 10.65 -13.57 -7.42
C ARG A 83 9.69 -14.39 -8.28
N ARG A 84 9.26 -15.54 -7.77
CA ARG A 84 8.33 -16.44 -8.46
C ARG A 84 6.99 -15.78 -8.82
N TYR A 85 6.53 -14.83 -8.03
CA TYR A 85 5.31 -14.07 -8.32
C TYR A 85 5.52 -13.14 -9.52
N ILE A 86 6.65 -12.43 -9.55
CA ILE A 86 7.01 -11.55 -10.68
C ILE A 86 7.14 -12.38 -11.97
N GLU A 87 7.85 -13.51 -11.95
CA GLU A 87 8.00 -14.42 -13.09
C GLU A 87 6.64 -14.85 -13.66
N ARG A 88 5.70 -15.25 -12.79
CA ARG A 88 4.36 -15.65 -13.23
C ARG A 88 3.58 -14.52 -13.87
N HIS A 89 3.73 -13.30 -13.37
CA HIS A 89 3.12 -12.12 -13.99
C HIS A 89 3.68 -11.91 -15.40
N LEU A 90 5.01 -11.99 -15.57
CA LEU A 90 5.68 -11.82 -16.85
C LEU A 90 5.27 -12.92 -17.86
N GLU A 91 5.12 -14.16 -17.40
CA GLU A 91 4.66 -15.28 -18.22
C GLU A 91 3.21 -15.12 -18.72
N LYS A 92 2.33 -14.57 -17.88
CA LYS A 92 0.89 -14.50 -18.16
C LYS A 92 0.46 -13.24 -18.90
N LYS A 93 1.14 -12.12 -18.69
CA LYS A 93 0.73 -10.83 -19.22
C LYS A 93 1.66 -10.40 -20.35
N GLU A 94 1.15 -10.48 -21.59
CA GLU A 94 1.88 -10.00 -22.77
C GLU A 94 2.18 -8.49 -22.64
N GLY A 95 3.41 -8.10 -22.99
CA GLY A 95 3.87 -6.73 -22.88
C GLY A 95 4.26 -6.27 -21.47
N SER A 96 4.21 -7.16 -20.48
CA SER A 96 4.78 -6.87 -19.15
C SER A 96 6.31 -6.87 -19.20
N SER A 97 6.93 -6.14 -18.28
CA SER A 97 8.38 -6.02 -18.16
C SER A 97 8.82 -6.20 -16.72
N GLU A 98 10.09 -6.52 -16.52
CA GLU A 98 10.72 -6.52 -15.18
C GLU A 98 10.53 -5.17 -14.50
N PRO A 99 10.32 -5.14 -13.18
CA PRO A 99 10.24 -3.88 -12.43
C PRO A 99 11.59 -3.16 -12.34
N PHE A 100 12.70 -3.89 -12.40
CA PHE A 100 14.06 -3.42 -12.25
C PHE A 100 14.94 -3.91 -13.41
N SER A 101 16.14 -3.33 -13.55
CA SER A 101 17.15 -3.78 -14.52
C SER A 101 17.67 -5.18 -14.22
N GLU A 102 17.80 -5.50 -12.93
CA GLU A 102 18.21 -6.81 -12.43
C GLU A 102 17.08 -7.44 -11.60
N PRO A 103 16.87 -8.76 -11.68
CA PRO A 103 15.85 -9.43 -10.90
C PRO A 103 16.24 -9.56 -9.42
N HIS A 104 15.26 -9.34 -8.52
CA HIS A 104 15.43 -9.48 -7.07
C HIS A 104 14.52 -10.57 -6.51
N ASP A 105 15.00 -11.29 -5.48
CA ASP A 105 14.23 -12.35 -4.82
C ASP A 105 13.09 -11.80 -3.95
N VAL A 106 13.32 -10.64 -3.34
CA VAL A 106 12.36 -9.94 -2.49
C VAL A 106 11.99 -8.62 -3.12
N ASN A 107 10.72 -8.49 -3.51
CA ASN A 107 10.18 -7.27 -4.12
C ASN A 107 9.06 -6.73 -3.25
N ILE A 108 9.10 -5.45 -2.95
CA ILE A 108 8.06 -4.76 -2.20
C ILE A 108 7.40 -3.72 -3.10
N LEU A 109 6.08 -3.81 -3.27
CA LEU A 109 5.28 -2.70 -3.74
C LEU A 109 4.82 -1.92 -2.52
N LEU A 110 5.14 -0.65 -2.46
CA LEU A 110 4.70 0.25 -1.42
C LEU A 110 3.93 1.44 -1.99
N GLU A 111 2.96 1.93 -1.21
CA GLU A 111 2.26 3.16 -1.53
C GLU A 111 2.07 3.97 -0.26
N VAL A 112 2.47 5.22 -0.31
CA VAL A 112 2.27 6.21 0.74
C VAL A 112 1.27 7.24 0.22
N ALA A 113 0.29 7.58 1.04
CA ALA A 113 -0.74 8.54 0.67
C ALA A 113 -0.90 9.62 1.74
N THR A 114 -1.26 10.83 1.34
CA THR A 114 -1.48 11.91 2.28
C THR A 114 -2.80 12.64 2.05
N THR A 115 -3.42 13.07 3.15
CA THR A 115 -4.55 14.01 3.17
C THR A 115 -4.12 15.41 3.64
N ARG A 116 -2.82 15.63 3.91
CA ARG A 116 -2.26 16.89 4.40
C ARG A 116 -1.75 17.73 3.23
N ALA A 117 -2.22 18.97 3.13
CA ALA A 117 -1.76 19.89 2.09
C ALA A 117 -0.27 20.25 2.23
N SER A 118 0.26 20.29 3.46
CA SER A 118 1.68 20.56 3.72
C SER A 118 2.64 19.57 3.06
N ASP A 119 2.20 18.34 2.83
CA ASP A 119 3.01 17.30 2.22
C ASP A 119 3.14 17.48 0.69
N LEU A 120 2.31 18.37 0.12
CA LEU A 120 2.33 18.75 -1.30
C LEU A 120 3.15 20.02 -1.56
N GLU A 121 3.57 20.74 -0.49
CA GLU A 121 4.47 21.86 -0.65
C GLU A 121 5.77 21.39 -1.30
N GLN A 122 6.25 22.18 -2.24
CA GLN A 122 7.52 21.87 -2.92
C GLN A 122 8.70 22.23 -2.02
N ASP A 123 9.73 21.39 -2.06
CA ASP A 123 11.03 21.71 -1.52
C ASP A 123 11.82 22.65 -2.46
N ASP A 124 13.08 22.90 -2.13
CA ASP A 124 13.94 23.81 -2.89
C ASP A 124 14.20 23.34 -4.34
N ASP A 125 14.06 22.02 -4.60
CA ASP A 125 14.23 21.42 -5.92
C ASP A 125 12.90 21.32 -6.69
N GLY A 126 11.81 21.80 -6.12
CA GLY A 126 10.48 21.78 -6.73
C GLY A 126 9.77 20.41 -6.61
N THR A 127 10.28 19.50 -5.80
CA THR A 127 9.68 18.18 -5.54
C THR A 127 8.72 18.28 -4.36
N PRO A 128 7.51 17.67 -4.41
CA PRO A 128 6.63 17.61 -3.25
C PRO A 128 7.29 16.93 -2.05
N LYS A 129 7.14 17.51 -0.86
CA LYS A 129 7.78 17.03 0.39
C LYS A 129 7.57 15.54 0.63
N LEU A 130 6.34 15.02 0.44
CA LEU A 130 6.08 13.59 0.62
C LEU A 130 6.98 12.74 -0.28
N ARG A 131 7.17 13.16 -1.53
CA ARG A 131 8.00 12.45 -2.49
C ARG A 131 9.48 12.52 -2.10
N SER A 132 9.98 13.69 -1.71
CA SER A 132 11.36 13.87 -1.25
C SER A 132 11.69 13.01 -0.03
N ILE A 133 10.75 12.89 0.93
CA ILE A 133 10.90 12.00 2.10
C ILE A 133 11.11 10.55 1.64
N ILE A 134 10.27 10.07 0.73
CA ILE A 134 10.35 8.69 0.25
C ILE A 134 11.63 8.46 -0.57
N GLU A 135 11.98 9.40 -1.45
CA GLU A 135 13.21 9.32 -2.24
C GLU A 135 14.46 9.27 -1.34
N THR A 136 14.55 10.13 -0.34
CA THR A 136 15.64 10.14 0.63
C THR A 136 15.70 8.81 1.41
N ALA A 137 14.57 8.35 1.93
CA ALA A 137 14.52 7.11 2.68
C ALA A 137 15.01 5.91 1.87
N LEU A 138 14.60 5.82 0.60
CA LEU A 138 15.00 4.72 -0.29
C LEU A 138 16.47 4.84 -0.72
N MET A 139 16.97 6.05 -0.99
CA MET A 139 18.37 6.29 -1.31
C MET A 139 19.30 5.87 -0.16
N ASP A 140 18.98 6.28 1.06
CA ASP A 140 19.78 5.91 2.24
C ASP A 140 19.80 4.38 2.44
N MET A 141 18.69 3.68 2.19
CA MET A 141 18.63 2.22 2.28
C MET A 141 19.42 1.51 1.16
N ILE A 142 19.52 2.13 0.00
CA ILE A 142 20.41 1.64 -1.07
C ILE A 142 21.86 1.86 -0.70
N GLU A 143 22.21 3.03 -0.12
CA GLU A 143 23.58 3.35 0.29
C GLU A 143 24.09 2.46 1.42
N ASP A 144 23.24 2.11 2.39
CA ASP A 144 23.60 1.21 3.50
C ASP A 144 23.51 -0.29 3.12
N GLY A 145 22.99 -0.61 1.92
CA GLY A 145 22.92 -1.96 1.37
C GLY A 145 21.76 -2.79 1.88
N SER A 146 20.80 -2.22 2.60
CA SER A 146 19.54 -2.90 3.02
C SER A 146 18.53 -2.97 1.87
N ALA A 147 18.50 -2.00 0.96
CA ALA A 147 17.82 -2.10 -0.33
C ALA A 147 18.85 -2.29 -1.47
N GLN A 148 18.45 -3.03 -2.51
CA GLN A 148 19.29 -3.27 -3.70
C GLN A 148 18.91 -2.35 -4.86
N ASP A 149 17.62 -2.03 -4.99
CA ASP A 149 17.10 -1.19 -6.05
C ASP A 149 15.76 -0.56 -5.63
N ALA A 150 15.41 0.57 -6.23
CA ALA A 150 14.12 1.21 -6.03
C ALA A 150 13.68 1.99 -7.27
N VAL A 151 12.41 1.86 -7.63
CA VAL A 151 11.78 2.60 -8.72
C VAL A 151 10.52 3.29 -8.19
N ILE A 152 10.46 4.61 -8.30
CA ILE A 152 9.31 5.41 -7.89
C ILE A 152 8.52 5.83 -9.14
N ALA A 153 7.20 5.60 -9.10
CA ALA A 153 6.31 6.02 -10.17
C ALA A 153 6.35 7.53 -10.39
N GLN A 154 6.54 7.93 -11.65
CA GLN A 154 6.62 9.33 -12.06
C GLN A 154 5.25 9.91 -12.44
N ASN A 155 4.29 9.03 -12.71
CA ASN A 155 2.95 9.40 -13.16
C ASN A 155 1.95 8.28 -12.86
N GLU A 156 0.67 8.59 -13.06
CA GLU A 156 -0.43 7.64 -12.79
C GLU A 156 -0.37 6.37 -13.66
N SER A 157 0.16 6.45 -14.88
CA SER A 157 0.31 5.27 -15.74
C SER A 157 1.31 4.29 -15.16
N GLN A 158 2.48 4.78 -14.71
CA GLN A 158 3.48 3.94 -14.05
C GLN A 158 2.97 3.37 -12.72
N ARG A 159 2.24 4.19 -11.93
CA ARG A 159 1.58 3.74 -10.72
C ARG A 159 0.65 2.56 -11.00
N ARG A 160 -0.22 2.68 -11.99
CA ARG A 160 -1.14 1.59 -12.40
C ARG A 160 -0.39 0.35 -12.83
N THR A 161 0.67 0.49 -13.60
CA THR A 161 1.50 -0.65 -14.04
C THR A 161 2.13 -1.38 -12.84
N MET A 162 2.55 -0.65 -11.80
CA MET A 162 3.06 -1.27 -10.56
C MET A 162 1.96 -2.08 -9.85
N TRP A 163 0.76 -1.51 -9.71
CA TRP A 163 -0.39 -2.18 -9.09
C TRP A 163 -0.89 -3.38 -9.89
N GLU A 164 -0.89 -3.30 -11.21
CA GLU A 164 -1.30 -4.43 -12.08
C GLU A 164 -0.47 -5.69 -11.83
N ARG A 165 0.79 -5.55 -11.42
CA ARG A 165 1.61 -6.71 -11.02
C ARG A 165 1.06 -7.41 -9.80
N ARG A 166 0.45 -6.68 -8.88
CA ARG A 166 -0.11 -7.21 -7.64
C ARG A 166 -1.50 -7.82 -7.84
N GLU A 167 -2.26 -7.31 -8.79
CA GLU A 167 -3.66 -7.68 -9.02
C GLU A 167 -3.86 -8.80 -10.07
N SER A 168 -2.79 -9.28 -10.70
CA SER A 168 -2.81 -10.23 -11.83
C SER A 168 -2.78 -11.71 -11.43
#